data_87e8e5184360b69700503c0cea59be64
#
_entry.id   87e8e5184360b69700503c0cea59be64
#
_cell.length_a   1.000
_cell.length_b   1.000
_cell.length_c   1.000
_cell.angle_alpha   90.00
_cell.angle_beta   90.00
_cell.angle_gamma   90.00
#
_symmetry.space_group_name_H-M   'P 1'
#
loop_
_entity.id
_entity.type
_entity.pdbx_description
1 polymer ?
#
loop_
_entity_poly.entity_id
_entity_poly.type
_entity_poly.pdbx_seq_one_letter_code
_entity_poly.pdbx_strand_id
1 'polypeptide(L)'
;SDLGEDNYFEMKKYIVIVFTGLLMSIPALAQLFWNKANMRNVKMQIDKQPYKSAYDALIKKADLYLLEPHLSVVNDKDHIPASGDIHDYMSIGRYTWPDTTKADGLPYIERDGYTNPEYYTYDREVLLKMVDRVKTFTLAWYFSDDSRYASAAVGQIRVWFLKKETYMNPNMYYGQIVKGYTYLNATAVLDGAGFVDMIDALYLLDDYHSWMWHRDLKRVKKWFGQFLDWIETSDQGVRQNKSRDNTGTSYDLQRLAYNLYCGRVENAQEILNNFVEKRILKQIDDEGVQVEEIKRTSSFGYSVSNISVMMNFIIIACNQGLQLTPESLTRFYKAVNYLIPYLDENKQWPYQEISNMKYYRKRLCFELFRIETCIDKSKTNYLKLYEKYGKMSDNDINVLLY
;
A
#
# COMPACT_ATOMS: atom_id res chain seq x y z
N SER A 1 17.91 -58.35 -45.00
CA SER A 1 18.68 -57.75 -43.96
C SER A 1 18.45 -56.21 -43.95
N ASP A 2 17.57 -55.77 -43.25
CA ASP A 2 17.63 -55.14 -41.92
C ASP A 2 18.40 -53.87 -41.80
N LEU A 3 17.71 -52.85 -41.53
CA LEU A 3 18.19 -51.82 -40.62
C LEU A 3 17.01 -51.03 -40.13
N GLY A 4 16.76 -51.09 -38.82
CA GLY A 4 15.77 -50.35 -38.13
C GLY A 4 16.16 -48.91 -37.97
N GLU A 5 15.21 -48.00 -38.17
CA GLU A 5 15.29 -46.60 -37.84
C GLU A 5 14.86 -46.41 -36.41
N ASP A 6 15.79 -45.93 -35.59
CA ASP A 6 15.54 -45.48 -34.22
C ASP A 6 14.80 -44.13 -34.20
N ASN A 7 13.55 -44.16 -33.82
CA ASN A 7 12.76 -42.97 -33.55
C ASN A 7 13.14 -42.41 -32.16
N TYR A 8 13.87 -41.31 -32.16
CA TYR A 8 14.10 -40.49 -30.97
C TYR A 8 12.83 -39.68 -30.64
N PHE A 9 12.01 -40.20 -29.78
CA PHE A 9 10.93 -39.44 -29.15
C PHE A 9 11.55 -38.68 -27.94
N GLU A 10 11.76 -37.37 -28.07
CA GLU A 10 11.99 -36.49 -26.93
C GLU A 10 10.74 -36.43 -26.06
N MET A 11 10.73 -37.16 -24.98
CA MET A 11 9.74 -37.00 -23.91
C MET A 11 10.10 -35.71 -23.11
N LYS A 12 9.40 -34.62 -23.44
CA LYS A 12 9.33 -33.48 -22.52
C LYS A 12 8.68 -33.95 -21.23
N LYS A 13 9.49 -34.11 -20.17
CA LYS A 13 8.99 -34.37 -18.81
C LYS A 13 8.30 -33.11 -18.31
N TYR A 14 6.98 -33.06 -18.47
CA TYR A 14 6.16 -32.18 -17.66
C TYR A 14 6.16 -32.72 -16.24
N ILE A 15 6.89 -32.04 -15.33
CA ILE A 15 6.73 -32.27 -13.90
C ILE A 15 5.37 -31.65 -13.55
N VAL A 16 4.33 -32.47 -13.55
CA VAL A 16 3.06 -32.13 -12.91
C VAL A 16 3.31 -32.26 -11.41
N ILE A 17 3.58 -31.13 -10.76
CA ILE A 17 3.54 -31.08 -9.30
C ILE A 17 2.06 -31.16 -8.92
N VAL A 18 1.63 -32.39 -8.61
CA VAL A 18 0.35 -32.62 -7.94
C VAL A 18 0.50 -32.09 -6.54
N PHE A 19 0.04 -30.88 -6.30
CA PHE A 19 -0.20 -30.38 -4.96
C PHE A 19 -1.31 -31.23 -4.32
N THR A 20 -0.94 -32.25 -3.58
CA THR A 20 -1.84 -32.88 -2.60
C THR A 20 -2.15 -31.81 -1.57
N GLY A 21 -3.35 -31.23 -1.68
CA GLY A 21 -3.84 -30.22 -0.77
C GLY A 21 -3.94 -30.76 0.65
N LEU A 22 -2.91 -30.61 1.44
CA LEU A 22 -3.14 -30.34 2.87
C LEU A 22 -3.75 -28.94 2.89
N LEU A 23 -5.04 -28.86 3.16
CA LEU A 23 -5.68 -27.69 3.75
C LEU A 23 -5.01 -27.48 5.12
N MET A 24 -3.81 -26.90 5.12
CA MET A 24 -3.32 -26.28 6.34
C MET A 24 -4.34 -25.19 6.65
N SER A 25 -5.08 -25.38 7.73
CA SER A 25 -5.83 -24.30 8.35
C SER A 25 -4.88 -23.11 8.46
N ILE A 26 -5.09 -22.09 7.63
CA ILE A 26 -4.32 -20.86 7.72
C ILE A 26 -4.49 -20.40 9.15
N PRO A 27 -3.41 -20.27 9.95
CA PRO A 27 -3.53 -19.79 11.31
C PRO A 27 -4.24 -18.45 11.25
N ALA A 28 -5.15 -18.22 12.18
CA ALA A 28 -6.00 -17.04 12.26
C ALA A 28 -5.23 -15.79 11.87
N LEU A 29 -5.54 -15.27 10.68
CA LEU A 29 -5.14 -14.06 10.00
C LEU A 29 -3.85 -13.41 10.53
N ALA A 30 -2.72 -13.78 9.94
CA ALA A 30 -1.49 -13.03 10.11
C ALA A 30 -1.76 -11.59 9.63
N GLN A 31 -1.27 -10.61 10.39
CA GLN A 31 -1.30 -9.21 9.96
C GLN A 31 -0.61 -9.05 8.59
N LEU A 32 -0.91 -7.98 7.86
CA LEU A 32 -0.31 -7.76 6.55
C LEU A 32 1.18 -7.43 6.69
N PHE A 33 1.50 -6.40 7.48
CA PHE A 33 2.84 -5.83 7.61
C PHE A 33 3.40 -5.91 9.01
N TRP A 34 2.53 -5.77 10.05
CA TRP A 34 2.96 -5.69 11.44
C TRP A 34 3.21 -7.08 11.99
N ASN A 35 4.34 -7.25 12.67
CA ASN A 35 4.67 -8.50 13.32
C ASN A 35 4.29 -8.44 14.79
N LYS A 36 3.19 -9.11 15.18
CA LYS A 36 2.71 -9.12 16.59
C LYS A 36 3.77 -9.64 17.58
N ALA A 37 4.60 -10.58 17.18
CA ALA A 37 5.66 -11.10 18.06
C ALA A 37 6.72 -10.02 18.31
N ASN A 38 7.17 -9.33 17.26
CA ASN A 38 8.08 -8.21 17.39
C ASN A 38 7.48 -7.08 18.22
N MET A 39 6.24 -6.67 17.92
CA MET A 39 5.54 -5.62 18.68
C MET A 39 5.40 -5.97 20.18
N ARG A 40 5.19 -7.24 20.55
CA ARG A 40 5.20 -7.67 21.95
C ARG A 40 6.57 -7.48 22.59
N ASN A 41 7.64 -7.86 21.90
CA ASN A 41 9.01 -7.69 22.38
C ASN A 41 9.34 -6.20 22.58
N VAL A 42 8.93 -5.35 21.65
CA VAL A 42 9.07 -3.90 21.77
C VAL A 42 8.29 -3.36 22.98
N LYS A 43 7.02 -3.79 23.13
CA LYS A 43 6.18 -3.37 24.28
C LYS A 43 6.83 -3.70 25.62
N MET A 44 7.47 -4.88 25.77
CA MET A 44 8.20 -5.26 26.99
C MET A 44 9.43 -4.38 27.25
N GLN A 45 9.90 -3.64 26.28
CA GLN A 45 11.09 -2.81 26.34
C GLN A 45 10.79 -1.32 26.07
N ILE A 46 9.52 -0.92 26.15
CA ILE A 46 9.03 0.37 25.71
C ILE A 46 9.71 1.57 26.40
N ASP A 47 10.21 1.36 27.62
CA ASP A 47 10.92 2.37 28.39
C ASP A 47 12.41 2.50 28.02
N LYS A 48 12.92 1.65 27.14
CA LYS A 48 14.32 1.67 26.68
C LYS A 48 14.46 2.37 25.34
N GLN A 49 15.60 3.02 25.12
CA GLN A 49 15.94 3.55 23.80
C GLN A 49 16.24 2.39 22.81
N PRO A 50 15.88 2.53 21.52
CA PRO A 50 15.25 3.72 20.89
C PRO A 50 13.71 3.76 21.06
N TYR A 51 13.08 2.69 21.58
CA TYR A 51 11.61 2.54 21.63
C TYR A 51 10.93 3.66 22.43
N LYS A 52 11.55 4.10 23.52
CA LYS A 52 11.01 5.18 24.36
C LYS A 52 10.74 6.46 23.59
N SER A 53 11.66 6.89 22.74
CA SER A 53 11.51 8.11 21.94
C SER A 53 10.36 7.99 20.93
N ALA A 54 10.24 6.83 20.25
CA ALA A 54 9.16 6.57 19.30
C ALA A 54 7.80 6.47 20.01
N TYR A 55 7.76 5.84 21.18
CA TYR A 55 6.56 5.74 22.01
C TYR A 55 6.08 7.12 22.48
N ASP A 56 6.97 7.94 23.02
CA ASP A 56 6.62 9.29 23.49
C ASP A 56 6.08 10.16 22.33
N ALA A 57 6.69 10.05 21.15
CA ALA A 57 6.20 10.73 19.95
C ALA A 57 4.80 10.22 19.52
N LEU A 58 4.58 8.91 19.59
CA LEU A 58 3.27 8.28 19.28
C LEU A 58 2.18 8.79 20.24
N ILE A 59 2.43 8.75 21.55
CA ILE A 59 1.46 9.20 22.56
C ILE A 59 1.15 10.68 22.41
N LYS A 60 2.18 11.50 22.24
CA LYS A 60 1.98 12.94 21.99
C LYS A 60 1.10 13.21 20.78
N LYS A 61 1.32 12.48 19.68
CA LYS A 61 0.51 12.60 18.46
C LYS A 61 -0.94 12.14 18.70
N ALA A 62 -1.12 11.02 19.41
CA ALA A 62 -2.44 10.50 19.74
C ALA A 62 -3.22 11.47 20.63
N ASP A 63 -2.58 12.06 21.64
CA ASP A 63 -3.21 13.06 22.53
C ASP A 63 -3.68 14.30 21.75
N LEU A 64 -2.87 14.78 20.79
CA LEU A 64 -3.30 15.88 19.92
C LEU A 64 -4.54 15.51 19.09
N TYR A 65 -4.58 14.31 18.56
CA TYR A 65 -5.74 13.83 17.79
C TYR A 65 -7.02 13.63 18.63
N LEU A 66 -6.89 13.35 19.94
CA LEU A 66 -8.06 13.28 20.83
C LEU A 66 -8.76 14.63 20.99
N LEU A 67 -8.08 15.74 20.75
CA LEU A 67 -8.65 17.08 20.82
C LEU A 67 -9.44 17.49 19.58
N GLU A 68 -9.35 16.71 18.50
CA GLU A 68 -9.98 17.04 17.23
C GLU A 68 -11.21 16.18 16.97
N PRO A 69 -12.23 16.69 16.27
CA PRO A 69 -13.41 15.89 15.90
C PRO A 69 -13.01 14.75 14.93
N HIS A 70 -13.80 13.68 14.93
CA HIS A 70 -13.62 12.61 13.94
C HIS A 70 -13.86 13.12 12.53
N LEU A 71 -13.03 12.65 11.61
CA LEU A 71 -13.08 12.99 10.19
C LEU A 71 -14.11 12.15 9.44
N SER A 72 -14.79 12.76 8.48
CA SER A 72 -15.68 12.06 7.54
C SER A 72 -15.53 12.57 6.12
N VAL A 73 -16.00 11.80 5.15
CA VAL A 73 -16.09 12.23 3.76
C VAL A 73 -17.16 13.29 3.55
N VAL A 74 -18.08 13.44 4.50
CA VAL A 74 -19.27 14.33 4.42
C VAL A 74 -19.02 15.70 5.04
N ASN A 75 -18.32 15.72 6.19
CA ASN A 75 -18.11 16.96 6.93
C ASN A 75 -17.11 17.86 6.19
N ASP A 76 -17.40 19.15 6.13
CA ASP A 76 -16.54 20.17 5.51
C ASP A 76 -16.20 19.85 4.04
N LYS A 77 -17.14 19.24 3.31
CA LYS A 77 -16.97 18.84 1.93
C LYS A 77 -17.17 20.02 0.99
N ASP A 78 -16.08 20.54 0.42
CA ASP A 78 -16.09 21.70 -0.50
C ASP A 78 -16.54 21.33 -1.91
N HIS A 79 -16.36 20.09 -2.31
CA HIS A 79 -16.61 19.63 -3.70
C HIS A 79 -17.65 18.51 -3.72
N ILE A 80 -18.80 18.77 -4.34
CA ILE A 80 -19.88 17.78 -4.46
C ILE A 80 -19.73 17.03 -5.78
N PRO A 81 -19.74 15.68 -5.76
CA PRO A 81 -19.68 14.86 -6.97
C PRO A 81 -20.88 15.09 -7.90
N ALA A 82 -20.75 14.70 -9.16
CA ALA A 82 -21.83 14.81 -10.15
C ALA A 82 -23.10 14.01 -9.80
N SER A 83 -22.97 12.98 -8.92
CA SER A 83 -24.14 12.26 -8.37
C SER A 83 -25.02 13.12 -7.47
N GLY A 84 -24.48 14.19 -6.88
CA GLY A 84 -25.13 14.98 -5.84
C GLY A 84 -25.12 14.29 -4.45
N ASP A 85 -24.55 13.09 -4.32
CA ASP A 85 -24.46 12.37 -3.06
C ASP A 85 -23.18 12.79 -2.30
N ILE A 86 -23.35 13.41 -1.14
CA ILE A 86 -22.25 13.86 -0.28
C ILE A 86 -21.42 12.71 0.31
N HIS A 87 -21.95 11.49 0.30
CA HIS A 87 -21.28 10.27 0.75
C HIS A 87 -20.29 9.72 -0.29
N ASP A 88 -20.39 10.17 -1.54
CA ASP A 88 -19.45 9.75 -2.56
C ASP A 88 -18.11 10.45 -2.39
N TYR A 89 -17.04 9.65 -2.41
CA TYR A 89 -15.68 10.15 -2.42
C TYR A 89 -15.38 10.91 -3.72
N MET A 90 -14.72 12.05 -3.62
CA MET A 90 -14.30 12.86 -4.78
C MET A 90 -12.87 13.34 -4.65
N SER A 91 -12.10 13.22 -5.72
CA SER A 91 -10.78 13.83 -5.85
C SER A 91 -10.49 14.21 -7.30
N ILE A 92 -9.49 15.07 -7.53
CA ILE A 92 -9.00 15.38 -8.88
C ILE A 92 -7.67 14.68 -9.16
N GLY A 93 -7.34 14.49 -10.43
CA GLY A 93 -6.04 14.01 -10.84
C GLY A 93 -4.93 14.94 -10.33
N ARG A 94 -3.95 14.37 -9.62
CA ARG A 94 -2.88 15.12 -8.95
C ARG A 94 -2.13 16.08 -9.87
N TYR A 95 -1.95 15.69 -11.13
CA TYR A 95 -1.14 16.39 -12.12
C TYR A 95 -1.98 17.08 -13.18
N THR A 96 -3.29 17.20 -12.96
CA THR A 96 -4.20 17.88 -13.88
C THR A 96 -4.34 19.36 -13.52
N TRP A 97 -4.18 20.21 -14.51
CA TRP A 97 -4.12 21.67 -14.38
C TRP A 97 -5.07 22.35 -15.37
N PRO A 98 -5.58 23.54 -15.04
CA PRO A 98 -6.32 24.35 -16.01
C PRO A 98 -5.52 24.54 -17.29
N ASP A 99 -6.18 24.40 -18.44
CA ASP A 99 -5.60 24.73 -19.74
C ASP A 99 -5.58 26.26 -19.91
N THR A 100 -4.42 26.87 -19.69
CA THR A 100 -4.24 28.35 -19.77
C THR A 100 -4.45 28.94 -21.15
N THR A 101 -4.60 28.11 -22.18
CA THR A 101 -4.91 28.58 -23.56
C THR A 101 -6.41 28.81 -23.76
N LYS A 102 -7.26 28.44 -22.78
CA LYS A 102 -8.71 28.57 -22.82
C LYS A 102 -9.22 29.50 -21.73
N ALA A 103 -10.25 30.26 -22.05
CA ALA A 103 -10.80 31.25 -21.13
C ALA A 103 -11.37 30.63 -19.83
N ASP A 104 -11.97 29.45 -19.92
CA ASP A 104 -12.53 28.71 -18.78
C ASP A 104 -11.53 27.69 -18.17
N GLY A 105 -10.36 27.53 -18.77
CA GLY A 105 -9.35 26.57 -18.34
C GLY A 105 -9.73 25.10 -18.57
N LEU A 106 -10.80 24.80 -19.32
CA LEU A 106 -11.34 23.45 -19.49
C LEU A 106 -11.14 22.89 -20.92
N PRO A 107 -11.01 21.54 -21.04
CA PRO A 107 -10.73 20.59 -19.98
C PRO A 107 -9.32 20.76 -19.40
N TYR A 108 -9.12 20.29 -18.15
CA TYR A 108 -7.78 20.27 -17.56
C TYR A 108 -6.82 19.41 -18.39
N ILE A 109 -5.56 19.81 -18.40
CA ILE A 109 -4.44 19.13 -19.09
C ILE A 109 -3.50 18.50 -18.08
N GLU A 110 -2.85 17.40 -18.47
CA GLU A 110 -1.87 16.72 -17.62
C GLU A 110 -0.51 17.42 -17.67
N ARG A 111 0.10 17.58 -16.49
CA ARG A 111 1.48 18.08 -16.29
C ARG A 111 2.21 17.13 -15.36
N ASP A 112 2.69 16.01 -15.90
CA ASP A 112 3.30 14.93 -15.12
C ASP A 112 4.35 15.45 -14.13
N GLY A 113 4.24 15.00 -12.87
CA GLY A 113 5.13 15.36 -11.77
C GLY A 113 4.83 16.71 -11.09
N TYR A 114 3.99 17.56 -11.68
CA TYR A 114 3.65 18.86 -11.10
C TYR A 114 2.29 18.80 -10.40
N THR A 115 2.32 18.76 -9.08
CA THR A 115 1.10 18.68 -8.27
C THR A 115 0.32 20.00 -8.35
N ASN A 116 -0.94 19.93 -8.79
CA ASN A 116 -1.86 21.06 -8.70
C ASN A 116 -2.26 21.29 -7.23
N PRO A 117 -2.07 22.50 -6.65
CA PRO A 117 -2.48 22.80 -5.28
C PRO A 117 -3.95 22.52 -4.98
N GLU A 118 -4.83 22.66 -5.97
CA GLU A 118 -6.25 22.34 -5.84
C GLU A 118 -6.50 20.89 -5.41
N TYR A 119 -5.62 19.95 -5.75
CA TYR A 119 -5.67 18.55 -5.34
C TYR A 119 -5.84 18.36 -3.82
N TYR A 120 -5.26 19.25 -3.01
CA TYR A 120 -5.30 19.18 -1.55
C TYR A 120 -6.62 19.65 -0.93
N THR A 121 -7.54 20.19 -1.73
CA THR A 121 -8.87 20.67 -1.26
C THR A 121 -9.97 19.61 -1.38
N TYR A 122 -9.63 18.40 -1.84
CA TYR A 122 -10.54 17.29 -2.04
C TYR A 122 -10.44 16.23 -0.93
N ASP A 123 -11.32 15.24 -0.99
CA ASP A 123 -11.49 14.22 0.06
C ASP A 123 -10.24 13.35 0.33
N ARG A 124 -9.28 13.33 -0.59
CA ARG A 124 -8.08 12.51 -0.44
C ARG A 124 -7.25 12.86 0.78
N GLU A 125 -7.09 14.14 1.07
CA GLU A 125 -6.35 14.59 2.25
C GLU A 125 -7.05 14.17 3.55
N VAL A 126 -8.38 14.26 3.56
CA VAL A 126 -9.20 13.84 4.70
C VAL A 126 -9.10 12.32 4.91
N LEU A 127 -9.14 11.54 3.81
CA LEU A 127 -8.97 10.08 3.85
C LEU A 127 -7.63 9.70 4.46
N LEU A 128 -6.53 10.29 3.99
CA LEU A 128 -5.18 9.97 4.49
C LEU A 128 -5.01 10.35 5.96
N LYS A 129 -5.58 11.49 6.38
CA LYS A 129 -5.60 11.88 7.80
C LYS A 129 -6.43 10.93 8.64
N MET A 130 -7.56 10.46 8.13
CA MET A 130 -8.41 9.47 8.81
C MET A 130 -7.63 8.16 9.03
N VAL A 131 -6.97 7.65 8.00
CA VAL A 131 -6.13 6.44 8.08
C VAL A 131 -5.01 6.61 9.11
N ASP A 132 -4.31 7.74 9.08
CA ASP A 132 -3.23 8.05 10.03
C ASP A 132 -3.75 8.11 11.47
N ARG A 133 -4.95 8.69 11.71
CA ARG A 133 -5.58 8.69 13.04
C ARG A 133 -5.93 7.30 13.54
N VAL A 134 -6.54 6.47 12.70
CA VAL A 134 -6.87 5.08 13.08
C VAL A 134 -5.61 4.32 13.46
N LYS A 135 -4.55 4.41 12.66
CA LYS A 135 -3.25 3.78 12.95
C LYS A 135 -2.66 4.31 14.26
N THR A 136 -2.58 5.63 14.42
CA THR A 136 -2.01 6.29 15.59
C THR A 136 -2.75 5.88 16.87
N PHE A 137 -4.06 5.95 16.90
CA PHE A 137 -4.86 5.58 18.06
C PHE A 137 -4.73 4.09 18.38
N THR A 138 -4.77 3.23 17.37
CA THR A 138 -4.65 1.78 17.57
C THR A 138 -3.30 1.40 18.16
N LEU A 139 -2.22 1.97 17.65
CA LEU A 139 -0.87 1.72 18.18
C LEU A 139 -0.67 2.33 19.56
N ALA A 140 -1.19 3.54 19.80
CA ALA A 140 -1.16 4.16 21.13
C ALA A 140 -1.88 3.28 22.17
N TRP A 141 -3.06 2.75 21.84
CA TRP A 141 -3.74 1.78 22.68
C TRP A 141 -2.91 0.51 22.91
N TYR A 142 -2.38 -0.08 21.84
CA TYR A 142 -1.62 -1.33 21.97
C TYR A 142 -0.41 -1.20 22.89
N PHE A 143 0.35 -0.10 22.77
CA PHE A 143 1.57 0.09 23.55
C PHE A 143 1.34 0.65 24.95
N SER A 144 0.26 1.40 25.19
CA SER A 144 -0.04 2.02 26.48
C SER A 144 -1.08 1.28 27.33
N ASP A 145 -1.87 0.40 26.74
CA ASP A 145 -3.09 -0.22 27.30
C ASP A 145 -4.19 0.81 27.66
N ASP A 146 -4.08 2.06 27.24
CA ASP A 146 -5.06 3.10 27.50
C ASP A 146 -6.26 2.97 26.52
N SER A 147 -7.40 2.54 27.07
CA SER A 147 -8.64 2.30 26.32
C SER A 147 -9.24 3.56 25.67
N ARG A 148 -8.83 4.76 26.07
CA ARG A 148 -9.28 6.02 25.43
C ARG A 148 -8.88 6.03 23.95
N TYR A 149 -7.66 5.56 23.63
CA TYR A 149 -7.21 5.49 22.25
C TYR A 149 -7.95 4.43 21.44
N ALA A 150 -8.23 3.25 22.00
CA ALA A 150 -9.07 2.25 21.31
C ALA A 150 -10.46 2.80 21.01
N SER A 151 -11.09 3.48 22.00
CA SER A 151 -12.39 4.11 21.83
C SER A 151 -12.38 5.19 20.74
N ALA A 152 -11.30 5.99 20.66
CA ALA A 152 -11.12 7.00 19.62
C ALA A 152 -10.93 6.37 18.22
N ALA A 153 -10.13 5.30 18.11
CA ALA A 153 -9.98 4.55 16.87
C ALA A 153 -11.32 4.00 16.37
N VAL A 154 -12.06 3.32 17.25
CA VAL A 154 -13.40 2.78 16.97
C VAL A 154 -14.37 3.89 16.57
N GLY A 155 -14.34 5.03 17.27
CA GLY A 155 -15.15 6.21 16.96
C GLY A 155 -14.87 6.73 15.54
N GLN A 156 -13.61 6.87 15.18
CA GLN A 156 -13.20 7.31 13.85
C GLN A 156 -13.65 6.32 12.75
N ILE A 157 -13.48 5.02 12.98
CA ILE A 157 -13.92 3.97 12.04
C ILE A 157 -15.44 4.00 11.86
N ARG A 158 -16.21 4.14 12.93
CA ARG A 158 -17.66 4.26 12.85
C ARG A 158 -18.11 5.46 12.02
N VAL A 159 -17.48 6.60 12.21
CA VAL A 159 -17.80 7.83 11.46
C VAL A 159 -17.54 7.63 9.96
N TRP A 160 -16.40 7.02 9.60
CA TRP A 160 -16.05 6.87 8.18
C TRP A 160 -16.81 5.76 7.46
N PHE A 161 -17.13 4.66 8.13
CA PHE A 161 -17.65 3.45 7.47
C PHE A 161 -19.08 3.06 7.82
N LEU A 162 -19.63 3.50 8.96
CA LEU A 162 -20.84 2.90 9.51
C LEU A 162 -21.99 3.84 9.86
N LYS A 163 -21.72 5.09 10.25
CA LYS A 163 -22.75 6.05 10.66
C LYS A 163 -23.50 6.54 9.44
N LYS A 164 -24.83 6.45 9.48
CA LYS A 164 -25.71 6.81 8.36
C LYS A 164 -25.48 8.24 7.86
N GLU A 165 -25.16 9.15 8.77
CA GLU A 165 -25.00 10.59 8.47
C GLU A 165 -23.65 10.92 7.84
N THR A 166 -22.64 10.03 7.94
CA THR A 166 -21.25 10.40 7.66
C THR A 166 -20.43 9.36 6.91
N TYR A 167 -20.97 8.14 6.72
CA TYR A 167 -20.20 7.06 6.09
C TYR A 167 -19.85 7.40 4.64
N MET A 168 -18.73 6.87 4.17
CA MET A 168 -18.35 6.90 2.78
C MET A 168 -19.02 5.76 2.00
N ASN A 169 -19.58 6.03 0.82
CA ASN A 169 -20.02 4.98 -0.09
C ASN A 169 -18.83 4.08 -0.47
N PRO A 170 -19.02 2.74 -0.57
CA PRO A 170 -17.93 1.80 -0.83
C PRO A 170 -17.49 1.78 -2.30
N ASN A 171 -17.14 2.94 -2.82
CA ASN A 171 -16.61 3.13 -4.17
C ASN A 171 -15.84 4.46 -4.26
N MET A 172 -15.12 4.65 -5.35
CA MET A 172 -14.43 5.90 -5.68
C MET A 172 -14.69 6.29 -7.14
N TYR A 173 -15.95 6.22 -7.60
CA TYR A 173 -16.30 6.59 -8.96
C TYR A 173 -15.80 7.98 -9.36
N TYR A 174 -15.85 8.92 -8.43
CA TYR A 174 -15.42 10.31 -8.65
C TYR A 174 -14.00 10.59 -8.16
N GLY A 175 -13.19 9.54 -7.96
CA GLY A 175 -11.76 9.68 -7.67
C GLY A 175 -10.97 10.12 -8.90
N GLN A 176 -9.97 10.96 -8.68
CA GLN A 176 -9.04 11.45 -9.69
C GLN A 176 -9.71 11.93 -10.99
N ILE A 177 -10.84 12.61 -10.87
CA ILE A 177 -11.51 13.19 -12.03
C ILE A 177 -10.60 14.20 -12.74
N VAL A 178 -10.82 14.38 -14.04
CA VAL A 178 -10.20 15.45 -14.85
C VAL A 178 -11.27 16.45 -15.20
N LYS A 179 -11.19 17.66 -14.66
CA LYS A 179 -12.22 18.70 -14.89
C LYS A 179 -12.40 18.97 -16.38
N GLY A 180 -13.65 19.09 -16.78
CA GLY A 180 -14.04 19.29 -18.19
C GLY A 180 -14.24 17.99 -18.98
N TYR A 181 -13.94 16.84 -18.40
CA TYR A 181 -14.29 15.54 -18.97
C TYR A 181 -15.40 14.85 -18.16
N THR A 182 -16.22 14.06 -18.84
CA THR A 182 -17.32 13.30 -18.24
C THR A 182 -16.98 11.84 -17.97
N TYR A 183 -15.86 11.33 -18.50
CA TYR A 183 -15.44 9.97 -18.27
C TYR A 183 -14.90 9.78 -16.84
N LEU A 184 -15.12 8.59 -16.30
CA LEU A 184 -14.59 8.18 -15.00
C LEU A 184 -13.17 7.66 -15.17
N ASN A 185 -12.23 8.22 -14.40
CA ASN A 185 -10.82 7.89 -14.54
C ASN A 185 -10.48 6.54 -13.89
N ALA A 186 -9.73 5.67 -14.58
CA ALA A 186 -9.28 4.40 -14.05
C ALA A 186 -8.39 4.56 -12.81
N THR A 187 -7.57 5.61 -12.76
CA THR A 187 -6.67 5.90 -11.63
C THR A 187 -7.41 6.26 -10.33
N ALA A 188 -8.74 6.45 -10.37
CA ALA A 188 -9.57 6.62 -9.17
C ALA A 188 -9.32 5.52 -8.12
N VAL A 189 -9.13 4.27 -8.57
CA VAL A 189 -8.86 3.12 -7.70
C VAL A 189 -7.61 3.33 -6.82
N LEU A 190 -6.65 4.12 -7.28
CA LEU A 190 -5.38 4.34 -6.56
C LEU A 190 -5.55 5.11 -5.25
N ASP A 191 -6.59 5.93 -5.15
CA ASP A 191 -6.86 6.66 -3.90
C ASP A 191 -7.25 5.71 -2.77
N GLY A 192 -7.86 4.57 -3.12
CA GLY A 192 -8.16 3.49 -2.19
C GLY A 192 -6.95 2.83 -1.55
N ALA A 193 -5.76 2.94 -2.16
CA ALA A 193 -4.53 2.37 -1.60
C ALA A 193 -4.22 2.88 -0.18
N GLY A 194 -4.70 4.07 0.18
CA GLY A 194 -4.58 4.59 1.53
C GLY A 194 -5.20 3.68 2.60
N PHE A 195 -6.27 2.97 2.29
CA PHE A 195 -6.89 2.04 3.24
C PHE A 195 -6.04 0.79 3.55
N VAL A 196 -5.13 0.40 2.66
CA VAL A 196 -4.23 -0.75 2.90
C VAL A 196 -3.43 -0.54 4.18
N ASP A 197 -2.98 0.69 4.41
CA ASP A 197 -2.15 1.05 5.56
C ASP A 197 -2.86 0.91 6.91
N MET A 198 -4.20 0.86 6.95
CA MET A 198 -4.96 0.72 8.19
C MET A 198 -5.45 -0.71 8.46
N ILE A 199 -5.29 -1.65 7.53
CA ILE A 199 -5.80 -3.02 7.69
C ILE A 199 -5.17 -3.70 8.92
N ASP A 200 -3.88 -3.54 9.16
CA ASP A 200 -3.23 -4.08 10.36
C ASP A 200 -3.78 -3.47 11.65
N ALA A 201 -4.18 -2.20 11.63
CA ALA A 201 -4.87 -1.58 12.77
C ALA A 201 -6.25 -2.22 13.02
N LEU A 202 -6.99 -2.55 11.95
CA LEU A 202 -8.27 -3.26 12.08
C LEU A 202 -8.09 -4.67 12.67
N TYR A 203 -7.05 -5.40 12.25
CA TYR A 203 -6.69 -6.69 12.83
C TYR A 203 -6.27 -6.58 14.30
N LEU A 204 -5.53 -5.54 14.66
CA LEU A 204 -5.10 -5.35 16.04
C LEU A 204 -6.27 -5.00 16.96
N LEU A 205 -7.23 -4.19 16.46
CA LEU A 205 -8.45 -3.84 17.18
C LEU A 205 -9.41 -5.03 17.37
N ASP A 206 -9.22 -6.16 16.69
CA ASP A 206 -9.98 -7.39 16.96
C ASP A 206 -9.74 -7.90 18.39
N ASP A 207 -8.57 -7.60 18.96
CA ASP A 207 -8.23 -7.88 20.36
C ASP A 207 -8.89 -6.90 21.36
N TYR A 208 -9.57 -5.85 20.90
CA TYR A 208 -10.31 -4.91 21.76
C TYR A 208 -11.66 -5.46 22.15
N HIS A 209 -11.77 -5.95 23.39
CA HIS A 209 -12.91 -6.66 23.90
C HIS A 209 -14.15 -5.79 24.15
N SER A 210 -14.94 -5.57 23.10
CA SER A 210 -16.24 -4.94 23.16
C SER A 210 -17.18 -5.66 22.20
N TRP A 211 -18.30 -6.21 22.74
CA TRP A 211 -19.28 -6.91 21.90
C TRP A 211 -19.88 -6.02 20.81
N MET A 212 -20.05 -4.73 21.10
CA MET A 212 -20.52 -3.74 20.11
C MET A 212 -19.50 -3.56 19.00
N TRP A 213 -18.22 -3.55 19.34
CA TRP A 213 -17.15 -3.43 18.37
C TRP A 213 -17.05 -4.66 17.47
N HIS A 214 -17.17 -5.86 18.00
CA HIS A 214 -17.19 -7.08 17.17
C HIS A 214 -18.33 -7.11 16.15
N ARG A 215 -19.48 -6.57 16.51
CA ARG A 215 -20.59 -6.38 15.57
C ARG A 215 -20.22 -5.35 14.49
N ASP A 216 -19.60 -4.26 14.87
CA ASP A 216 -19.20 -3.20 13.95
C ASP A 216 -18.07 -3.67 13.02
N LEU A 217 -17.13 -4.48 13.49
CA LEU A 217 -16.09 -5.10 12.65
C LEU A 217 -16.69 -5.91 11.49
N LYS A 218 -17.77 -6.68 11.74
CA LYS A 218 -18.46 -7.40 10.66
C LYS A 218 -19.03 -6.46 9.61
N ARG A 219 -19.54 -5.30 10.04
CA ARG A 219 -20.07 -4.27 9.14
C ARG A 219 -18.95 -3.56 8.35
N VAL A 220 -17.81 -3.28 8.99
CA VAL A 220 -16.60 -2.76 8.32
C VAL A 220 -16.10 -3.76 7.28
N LYS A 221 -16.00 -5.06 7.62
CA LYS A 221 -15.66 -6.11 6.64
C LYS A 221 -16.64 -6.14 5.46
N LYS A 222 -17.94 -5.98 5.69
CA LYS A 222 -18.92 -5.89 4.62
C LYS A 222 -18.66 -4.69 3.71
N TRP A 223 -18.36 -3.52 4.29
CA TRP A 223 -18.01 -2.33 3.53
C TRP A 223 -16.78 -2.57 2.64
N PHE A 224 -15.70 -3.16 3.18
CA PHE A 224 -14.51 -3.53 2.40
C PHE A 224 -14.82 -4.57 1.33
N GLY A 225 -15.73 -5.52 1.59
CA GLY A 225 -16.19 -6.47 0.58
C GLY A 225 -16.87 -5.78 -0.60
N GLN A 226 -17.75 -4.81 -0.34
CA GLN A 226 -18.40 -4.01 -1.37
C GLN A 226 -17.42 -3.11 -2.13
N PHE A 227 -16.47 -2.51 -1.42
CA PHE A 227 -15.40 -1.71 -2.02
C PHE A 227 -14.50 -2.55 -2.94
N LEU A 228 -14.14 -3.76 -2.50
CA LEU A 228 -13.39 -4.71 -3.30
C LEU A 228 -14.16 -5.17 -4.54
N ASP A 229 -15.47 -5.45 -4.41
CA ASP A 229 -16.33 -5.79 -5.55
C ASP A 229 -16.33 -4.64 -6.57
N TRP A 230 -16.41 -3.38 -6.14
CA TRP A 230 -16.25 -2.22 -7.03
C TRP A 230 -14.88 -2.18 -7.69
N ILE A 231 -13.78 -2.38 -6.95
CA ILE A 231 -12.41 -2.42 -7.50
C ILE A 231 -12.29 -3.49 -8.59
N GLU A 232 -12.88 -4.66 -8.39
CA GLU A 232 -12.70 -5.81 -9.30
C GLU A 232 -13.65 -5.80 -10.49
N THR A 233 -14.84 -5.21 -10.36
CA THR A 233 -15.90 -5.33 -11.38
C THR A 233 -16.23 -4.03 -12.11
N SER A 234 -15.86 -2.86 -11.58
CA SER A 234 -16.09 -1.60 -12.28
C SER A 234 -15.23 -1.47 -13.52
N ASP A 235 -15.72 -0.68 -14.51
CA ASP A 235 -14.91 -0.33 -15.68
C ASP A 235 -13.57 0.31 -15.31
N GLN A 236 -13.57 1.16 -14.29
CA GLN A 236 -12.36 1.79 -13.75
C GLN A 236 -11.36 0.74 -13.25
N GLY A 237 -11.81 -0.19 -12.42
CA GLY A 237 -10.95 -1.25 -11.88
C GLY A 237 -10.45 -2.22 -12.95
N VAL A 238 -11.31 -2.62 -13.89
CA VAL A 238 -10.94 -3.49 -15.02
C VAL A 238 -9.88 -2.83 -15.91
N ARG A 239 -10.00 -1.52 -16.16
CA ARG A 239 -8.97 -0.75 -16.89
C ARG A 239 -7.67 -0.64 -16.09
N GLN A 240 -7.75 -0.34 -14.78
CA GLN A 240 -6.59 -0.20 -13.92
C GLN A 240 -5.79 -1.51 -13.79
N ASN A 241 -6.46 -2.66 -13.79
CA ASN A 241 -5.82 -3.97 -13.77
C ASN A 241 -4.83 -4.20 -14.93
N LYS A 242 -5.04 -3.52 -16.06
CA LYS A 242 -4.21 -3.64 -17.28
C LYS A 242 -2.93 -2.78 -17.23
N SER A 243 -2.81 -1.86 -16.26
CA SER A 243 -1.61 -1.03 -16.12
C SER A 243 -0.35 -1.85 -15.90
N ARG A 244 0.75 -1.43 -16.54
CA ARG A 244 2.05 -2.13 -16.52
C ARG A 244 3.12 -1.39 -15.70
N ASP A 245 2.72 -0.41 -14.92
CA ASP A 245 3.56 0.44 -14.07
C ASP A 245 3.21 0.27 -12.59
N ASN A 246 3.75 1.14 -11.74
CA ASN A 246 3.50 1.16 -10.30
C ASN A 246 1.99 1.19 -9.96
N THR A 247 1.17 1.78 -10.80
CA THR A 247 -0.27 1.88 -10.57
C THR A 247 -0.95 0.52 -10.67
N GLY A 248 -0.52 -0.33 -11.58
CA GLY A 248 -0.97 -1.72 -11.67
C GLY A 248 -0.50 -2.57 -10.48
N THR A 249 0.72 -2.33 -9.98
CA THR A 249 1.22 -3.00 -8.77
C THR A 249 0.38 -2.58 -7.55
N SER A 250 0.09 -1.29 -7.41
CA SER A 250 -0.77 -0.76 -6.34
C SER A 250 -2.20 -1.29 -6.39
N TYR A 251 -2.75 -1.47 -7.59
CA TYR A 251 -4.06 -2.11 -7.79
C TYR A 251 -4.08 -3.54 -7.23
N ASP A 252 -3.09 -4.37 -7.58
CA ASP A 252 -3.03 -5.75 -7.09
C ASP A 252 -2.74 -5.80 -5.57
N LEU A 253 -1.97 -4.88 -5.01
CA LEU A 253 -1.75 -4.79 -3.56
C LEU A 253 -3.06 -4.52 -2.81
N GLN A 254 -3.89 -3.61 -3.30
CA GLN A 254 -5.21 -3.35 -2.73
C GLN A 254 -6.08 -4.61 -2.76
N ARG A 255 -6.15 -5.27 -3.92
CA ARG A 255 -6.92 -6.51 -4.07
C ARG A 255 -6.44 -7.59 -3.10
N LEU A 256 -5.12 -7.76 -2.97
CA LEU A 256 -4.55 -8.72 -2.02
C LEU A 256 -4.95 -8.39 -0.58
N ALA A 257 -4.72 -7.17 -0.13
CA ALA A 257 -4.98 -6.74 1.24
C ALA A 257 -6.47 -6.87 1.61
N TYR A 258 -7.36 -6.44 0.73
CA TYR A 258 -8.80 -6.46 1.01
C TYR A 258 -9.40 -7.86 0.87
N ASN A 259 -8.91 -8.71 -0.05
CA ASN A 259 -9.30 -10.12 -0.11
C ASN A 259 -8.92 -10.86 1.18
N LEU A 260 -7.69 -10.65 1.69
CA LEU A 260 -7.24 -11.22 2.96
C LEU A 260 -8.10 -10.73 4.12
N TYR A 261 -8.35 -9.42 4.22
CA TYR A 261 -9.16 -8.85 5.29
C TYR A 261 -10.60 -9.36 5.26
N CYS A 262 -11.18 -9.53 4.08
CA CYS A 262 -12.54 -10.06 3.90
C CYS A 262 -12.63 -11.59 4.05
N GLY A 263 -11.49 -12.30 4.15
CA GLY A 263 -11.45 -13.76 4.24
C GLY A 263 -11.67 -14.47 2.91
N ARG A 264 -11.46 -13.80 1.77
CA ARG A 264 -11.53 -14.37 0.41
C ARG A 264 -10.17 -14.98 0.04
N VAL A 265 -9.83 -16.06 0.73
CA VAL A 265 -8.47 -16.64 0.73
C VAL A 265 -8.04 -17.14 -0.65
N GLU A 266 -8.94 -17.77 -1.39
CA GLU A 266 -8.67 -18.31 -2.73
C GLU A 266 -8.27 -17.18 -3.70
N ASN A 267 -9.00 -16.06 -3.68
CA ASN A 267 -8.69 -14.89 -4.51
C ASN A 267 -7.32 -14.28 -4.11
N ALA A 268 -7.07 -14.17 -2.83
CA ALA A 268 -5.79 -13.66 -2.33
C ALA A 268 -4.62 -14.56 -2.78
N GLN A 269 -4.80 -15.88 -2.69
CA GLN A 269 -3.79 -16.85 -3.12
C GLN A 269 -3.52 -16.76 -4.63
N GLU A 270 -4.56 -16.60 -5.44
CA GLU A 270 -4.41 -16.40 -6.89
C GLU A 270 -3.59 -15.14 -7.20
N ILE A 271 -3.88 -14.03 -6.51
CA ILE A 271 -3.14 -12.78 -6.68
C ILE A 271 -1.67 -12.96 -6.30
N LEU A 272 -1.39 -13.62 -5.17
CA LEU A 272 -0.03 -13.93 -4.71
C LEU A 272 0.73 -14.80 -5.71
N ASN A 273 0.11 -15.86 -6.21
CA ASN A 273 0.74 -16.79 -7.15
C ASN A 273 1.13 -16.11 -8.47
N ASN A 274 0.35 -15.14 -8.92
CA ASN A 274 0.57 -14.45 -10.18
C ASN A 274 1.49 -13.23 -10.08
N PHE A 275 1.83 -12.78 -8.87
CA PHE A 275 2.50 -11.50 -8.65
C PHE A 275 3.86 -11.38 -9.35
N VAL A 276 4.72 -12.39 -9.20
CA VAL A 276 6.08 -12.36 -9.79
C VAL A 276 6.00 -12.20 -11.30
N GLU A 277 5.23 -13.04 -11.97
CA GLU A 277 5.12 -13.02 -13.42
C GLU A 277 4.40 -11.79 -13.94
N LYS A 278 3.27 -11.43 -13.31
CA LYS A 278 2.41 -10.34 -13.77
C LYS A 278 3.01 -8.96 -13.54
N ARG A 279 3.76 -8.76 -12.44
CA ARG A 279 4.27 -7.44 -12.04
C ARG A 279 5.78 -7.37 -12.11
N ILE A 280 6.51 -8.21 -11.41
CA ILE A 280 7.97 -8.12 -11.35
C ILE A 280 8.57 -8.32 -12.74
N LEU A 281 8.31 -9.45 -13.38
CA LEU A 281 8.95 -9.80 -14.66
C LEU A 281 8.49 -8.93 -15.84
N LYS A 282 7.31 -8.32 -15.77
CA LYS A 282 6.80 -7.44 -16.83
C LYS A 282 7.19 -5.98 -16.68
N GLN A 283 7.56 -5.55 -15.47
CA GLN A 283 7.87 -4.15 -15.20
C GLN A 283 9.38 -3.88 -15.12
N ILE A 284 10.18 -4.91 -14.81
CA ILE A 284 11.61 -4.81 -14.61
C ILE A 284 12.31 -5.60 -15.70
N ASP A 285 13.24 -4.98 -16.42
CA ASP A 285 14.03 -5.65 -17.45
C ASP A 285 15.19 -6.49 -16.87
N ASP A 286 16.00 -7.09 -17.75
CA ASP A 286 17.11 -7.96 -17.35
C ASP A 286 18.24 -7.24 -16.62
N GLU A 287 18.37 -5.93 -16.81
CA GLU A 287 19.34 -5.05 -16.15
C GLU A 287 18.83 -4.49 -14.82
N GLY A 288 17.56 -4.69 -14.49
CA GLY A 288 16.92 -4.18 -13.28
C GLY A 288 16.27 -2.81 -13.47
N VAL A 289 16.14 -2.33 -14.70
CA VAL A 289 15.47 -1.05 -15.00
C VAL A 289 13.96 -1.23 -14.99
N GLN A 290 13.25 -0.33 -14.33
CA GLN A 290 11.79 -0.29 -14.33
C GLN A 290 11.32 0.53 -15.53
N VAL A 291 11.05 -0.14 -16.64
CA VAL A 291 10.93 0.46 -17.98
C VAL A 291 9.84 1.52 -18.15
N GLU A 292 8.77 1.45 -17.37
CA GLU A 292 7.71 2.48 -17.41
C GLU A 292 8.01 3.62 -16.44
N GLU A 293 8.66 3.36 -15.31
CA GLU A 293 8.94 4.39 -14.30
C GLU A 293 10.02 5.36 -14.76
N ILE A 294 11.03 4.90 -15.50
CA ILE A 294 12.10 5.76 -16.01
C ILE A 294 11.64 6.75 -17.08
N LYS A 295 10.46 6.57 -17.66
CA LYS A 295 9.86 7.49 -18.65
C LYS A 295 9.17 8.69 -17.98
N ARG A 296 8.94 8.61 -16.66
CA ARG A 296 8.23 9.64 -15.90
C ARG A 296 9.16 10.81 -15.58
N THR A 297 8.56 11.99 -15.37
CA THR A 297 9.31 13.21 -15.00
C THR A 297 10.00 13.11 -13.65
N SER A 298 9.48 12.31 -12.73
CA SER A 298 10.07 11.99 -11.41
C SER A 298 10.53 10.53 -11.36
N SER A 299 11.36 10.13 -12.31
CA SER A 299 11.65 8.72 -12.62
C SER A 299 12.31 7.95 -11.48
N PHE A 300 13.24 8.55 -10.74
CA PHE A 300 13.81 7.94 -9.52
C PHE A 300 12.75 7.75 -8.46
N GLY A 301 11.95 8.81 -8.24
CA GLY A 301 10.86 8.78 -7.28
C GLY A 301 9.84 7.68 -7.56
N TYR A 302 9.42 7.51 -8.81
CA TYR A 302 8.50 6.44 -9.21
C TYR A 302 9.13 5.06 -9.11
N SER A 303 10.39 4.91 -9.51
CA SER A 303 11.12 3.64 -9.38
C SER A 303 11.21 3.18 -7.93
N VAL A 304 11.55 4.07 -7.00
CA VAL A 304 11.56 3.77 -5.56
C VAL A 304 10.16 3.49 -5.03
N SER A 305 9.16 4.24 -5.49
CA SER A 305 7.77 4.03 -5.06
C SER A 305 7.25 2.65 -5.48
N ASN A 306 7.55 2.21 -6.68
CA ASN A 306 7.15 0.89 -7.15
C ASN A 306 7.87 -0.22 -6.38
N ILE A 307 9.17 -0.07 -6.07
CA ILE A 307 9.88 -0.99 -5.16
C ILE A 307 9.15 -1.08 -3.80
N SER A 308 8.71 0.04 -3.23
CA SER A 308 7.98 0.03 -1.96
C SER A 308 6.66 -0.74 -2.04
N VAL A 309 5.92 -0.60 -3.14
CA VAL A 309 4.66 -1.35 -3.34
C VAL A 309 4.94 -2.84 -3.53
N MET A 310 5.95 -3.20 -4.33
CA MET A 310 6.38 -4.59 -4.50
C MET A 310 6.86 -5.20 -3.17
N MET A 311 7.59 -4.43 -2.37
CA MET A 311 8.05 -4.85 -1.05
C MET A 311 6.89 -5.17 -0.11
N ASN A 312 5.83 -4.36 -0.10
CA ASN A 312 4.62 -4.64 0.66
C ASN A 312 3.98 -5.97 0.24
N PHE A 313 3.95 -6.24 -1.06
CA PHE A 313 3.45 -7.50 -1.59
C PHE A 313 4.27 -8.70 -1.11
N ILE A 314 5.59 -8.57 -1.16
CA ILE A 314 6.53 -9.63 -0.73
C ILE A 314 6.40 -9.90 0.78
N ILE A 315 6.28 -8.86 1.60
CA ILE A 315 6.08 -9.02 3.05
C ILE A 315 4.77 -9.75 3.34
N ILE A 316 3.68 -9.37 2.67
CA ILE A 316 2.40 -10.08 2.84
C ILE A 316 2.57 -11.54 2.45
N ALA A 317 3.22 -11.84 1.32
CA ALA A 317 3.46 -13.21 0.88
C ALA A 317 4.23 -14.02 1.94
N CYS A 318 5.31 -13.46 2.50
CA CYS A 318 6.07 -14.09 3.57
C CYS A 318 5.21 -14.32 4.82
N ASN A 319 4.45 -13.33 5.25
CA ASN A 319 3.58 -13.43 6.42
C ASN A 319 2.44 -14.43 6.24
N GLN A 320 1.98 -14.66 5.00
CA GLN A 320 0.99 -15.68 4.65
C GLN A 320 1.61 -17.08 4.45
N GLY A 321 2.92 -17.23 4.68
CA GLY A 321 3.61 -18.52 4.55
C GLY A 321 3.89 -18.94 3.11
N LEU A 322 3.73 -18.03 2.12
CA LEU A 322 4.14 -18.29 0.76
C LEU A 322 5.67 -18.22 0.66
N GLN A 323 6.30 -19.33 0.27
CA GLN A 323 7.74 -19.35 0.06
C GLN A 323 8.08 -18.75 -1.29
N LEU A 324 8.65 -17.56 -1.24
CA LEU A 324 9.25 -16.93 -2.42
C LEU A 324 10.69 -17.42 -2.54
N THR A 325 11.00 -18.12 -3.63
CA THR A 325 12.37 -18.58 -3.90
C THR A 325 13.28 -17.41 -4.26
N PRO A 326 14.60 -17.50 -4.00
CA PRO A 326 15.55 -16.48 -4.46
C PRO A 326 15.45 -16.21 -5.96
N GLU A 327 15.21 -17.24 -6.77
CA GLU A 327 15.04 -17.14 -8.22
C GLU A 327 13.82 -16.30 -8.60
N SER A 328 12.70 -16.48 -7.88
CA SER A 328 11.47 -15.70 -8.15
C SER A 328 11.63 -14.21 -7.82
N LEU A 329 12.57 -13.85 -6.96
CA LEU A 329 12.88 -12.48 -6.57
C LEU A 329 14.11 -11.89 -7.25
N THR A 330 14.84 -12.67 -8.07
CA THR A 330 16.09 -12.22 -8.71
C THR A 330 15.89 -10.89 -9.45
N ARG A 331 14.80 -10.74 -10.20
CA ARG A 331 14.50 -9.52 -10.96
C ARG A 331 14.21 -8.34 -10.01
N PHE A 332 13.49 -8.57 -8.93
CA PHE A 332 13.25 -7.56 -7.91
C PHE A 332 14.56 -7.08 -7.27
N TYR A 333 15.44 -7.99 -6.87
CA TYR A 333 16.75 -7.60 -6.33
C TYR A 333 17.62 -6.86 -7.34
N LYS A 334 17.56 -7.20 -8.63
CA LYS A 334 18.23 -6.42 -9.68
C LYS A 334 17.73 -4.98 -9.70
N ALA A 335 16.40 -4.74 -9.59
CA ALA A 335 15.85 -3.39 -9.58
C ALA A 335 16.27 -2.62 -8.32
N VAL A 336 16.29 -3.26 -7.15
CA VAL A 336 16.80 -2.65 -5.92
C VAL A 336 18.28 -2.26 -6.10
N ASN A 337 19.12 -3.19 -6.58
CA ASN A 337 20.55 -2.97 -6.78
C ASN A 337 20.84 -1.91 -7.85
N TYR A 338 20.00 -1.77 -8.86
CA TYR A 338 20.11 -0.72 -9.87
C TYR A 338 19.97 0.69 -9.25
N LEU A 339 19.13 0.85 -8.22
CA LEU A 339 18.89 2.12 -7.54
C LEU A 339 19.96 2.46 -6.48
N ILE A 340 20.60 1.45 -5.88
CA ILE A 340 21.55 1.62 -4.76
C ILE A 340 22.67 2.62 -5.06
N PRO A 341 23.33 2.62 -6.24
CA PRO A 341 24.40 3.58 -6.51
C PRO A 341 23.99 5.05 -6.38
N TYR A 342 22.70 5.34 -6.56
CA TYR A 342 22.15 6.70 -6.52
C TYR A 342 21.73 7.14 -5.11
N LEU A 343 22.00 6.33 -4.09
CA LEU A 343 21.99 6.76 -2.69
C LEU A 343 23.09 7.77 -2.42
N ASP A 344 24.23 7.66 -3.16
CA ASP A 344 25.27 8.68 -3.14
C ASP A 344 24.78 9.93 -3.88
N GLU A 345 24.76 11.07 -3.16
CA GLU A 345 24.30 12.34 -3.71
C GLU A 345 25.20 12.88 -4.83
N ASN A 346 26.46 12.44 -4.88
CA ASN A 346 27.41 12.81 -5.92
C ASN A 346 27.21 12.04 -7.23
N LYS A 347 26.44 10.94 -7.21
CA LYS A 347 26.17 10.16 -8.41
C LYS A 347 24.90 10.68 -9.09
N GLN A 348 25.05 11.13 -10.32
CA GLN A 348 23.94 11.64 -11.12
C GLN A 348 23.04 10.51 -11.60
N TRP A 349 21.73 10.67 -11.39
CA TRP A 349 20.68 9.82 -11.98
C TRP A 349 20.59 10.08 -13.49
N PRO A 350 20.56 9.04 -14.34
CA PRO A 350 20.68 9.21 -15.78
C PRO A 350 19.39 9.62 -16.51
N TYR A 351 18.25 9.64 -15.81
CA TYR A 351 16.97 9.98 -16.40
C TYR A 351 16.42 11.29 -15.82
N GLN A 352 15.28 11.77 -16.39
CA GLN A 352 14.64 12.96 -15.87
C GLN A 352 14.17 12.77 -14.42
N GLU A 353 14.47 13.75 -13.57
CA GLU A 353 14.06 13.74 -12.17
C GLU A 353 13.81 15.16 -11.67
N ILE A 354 12.56 15.45 -11.34
CA ILE A 354 12.13 16.76 -10.81
C ILE A 354 11.67 16.69 -9.36
N SER A 355 11.64 15.50 -8.76
CA SER A 355 11.19 15.30 -7.40
C SER A 355 12.30 15.54 -6.36
N ASN A 356 11.93 15.50 -5.09
CA ASN A 356 12.89 15.56 -4.00
C ASN A 356 13.62 14.21 -3.85
N MET A 357 14.74 14.04 -4.54
CA MET A 357 15.57 12.83 -4.48
C MET A 357 16.01 12.47 -3.06
N LYS A 358 16.25 13.46 -2.18
CA LYS A 358 16.63 13.20 -0.77
C LYS A 358 15.53 12.43 -0.03
N TYR A 359 14.27 12.77 -0.27
CA TYR A 359 13.12 12.03 0.28
C TYR A 359 13.10 10.58 -0.21
N TYR A 360 13.25 10.36 -1.52
CA TYR A 360 13.20 9.03 -2.10
C TYR A 360 14.44 8.17 -1.77
N ARG A 361 15.63 8.78 -1.60
CA ARG A 361 16.81 8.08 -1.06
C ARG A 361 16.54 7.51 0.34
N LYS A 362 15.95 8.31 1.23
CA LYS A 362 15.55 7.82 2.57
C LYS A 362 14.52 6.69 2.48
N ARG A 363 13.55 6.82 1.58
CA ARG A 363 12.55 5.78 1.36
C ARG A 363 13.20 4.49 0.83
N LEU A 364 14.11 4.57 -0.12
CA LEU A 364 14.86 3.40 -0.57
C LEU A 364 15.67 2.76 0.56
N CYS A 365 16.33 3.55 1.40
CA CYS A 365 17.05 3.04 2.56
C CYS A 365 16.12 2.28 3.52
N PHE A 366 14.91 2.76 3.74
CA PHE A 366 13.91 2.05 4.53
C PHE A 366 13.52 0.71 3.90
N GLU A 367 13.40 0.63 2.58
CA GLU A 367 13.14 -0.66 1.91
C GLU A 367 14.33 -1.62 2.04
N LEU A 368 15.58 -1.13 1.97
CA LEU A 368 16.76 -1.96 2.23
C LEU A 368 16.75 -2.56 3.64
N PHE A 369 16.38 -1.76 4.64
CA PHE A 369 16.18 -2.22 6.01
C PHE A 369 15.10 -3.30 6.09
N ARG A 370 13.94 -3.09 5.45
CA ARG A 370 12.84 -4.06 5.45
C ARG A 370 13.21 -5.37 4.75
N ILE A 371 13.98 -5.32 3.65
CA ILE A 371 14.45 -6.54 2.97
C ILE A 371 15.25 -7.40 3.95
N GLU A 372 16.21 -6.82 4.64
CA GLU A 372 17.06 -7.58 5.56
C GLU A 372 16.30 -8.07 6.79
N THR A 373 15.46 -7.23 7.37
CA THR A 373 14.76 -7.57 8.62
C THR A 373 13.57 -8.51 8.41
N CYS A 374 12.87 -8.38 7.28
CA CYS A 374 11.61 -9.08 7.06
C CYS A 374 11.70 -10.24 6.06
N ILE A 375 12.69 -10.22 5.13
CA ILE A 375 12.71 -11.17 4.02
C ILE A 375 13.98 -12.03 4.01
N ASP A 376 15.15 -11.41 3.99
CA ASP A 376 16.43 -12.11 3.78
C ASP A 376 17.55 -11.54 4.64
N LYS A 377 17.71 -12.11 5.81
CA LYS A 377 18.76 -11.73 6.79
C LYS A 377 20.19 -11.91 6.29
N SER A 378 20.41 -12.54 5.12
CA SER A 378 21.74 -12.65 4.52
C SER A 378 22.18 -11.37 3.81
N LYS A 379 21.28 -10.41 3.60
CA LYS A 379 21.54 -9.12 2.92
C LYS A 379 22.20 -8.08 3.81
N THR A 380 23.19 -8.46 4.62
CA THR A 380 23.87 -7.58 5.59
C THR A 380 24.44 -6.29 5.01
N ASN A 381 24.69 -6.24 3.69
CA ASN A 381 25.11 -5.02 3.01
C ASN A 381 23.99 -3.97 2.92
N TYR A 382 22.73 -4.38 2.87
CA TYR A 382 21.59 -3.46 2.81
C TYR A 382 21.41 -2.70 4.14
N LEU A 383 21.61 -3.39 5.26
CA LEU A 383 21.57 -2.73 6.57
C LEU A 383 22.70 -1.70 6.72
N LYS A 384 23.91 -2.00 6.24
CA LYS A 384 25.03 -1.04 6.21
C LYS A 384 24.72 0.21 5.39
N LEU A 385 24.04 0.05 4.26
CA LEU A 385 23.59 1.18 3.42
C LEU A 385 22.51 1.99 4.11
N TYR A 386 21.55 1.33 4.75
CA TYR A 386 20.54 1.98 5.57
C TYR A 386 21.16 2.82 6.68
N GLU A 387 22.08 2.25 7.46
CA GLU A 387 22.81 2.93 8.53
C GLU A 387 23.58 4.16 8.02
N LYS A 388 24.18 4.05 6.84
CA LYS A 388 25.00 5.11 6.24
C LYS A 388 24.18 6.26 5.67
N TYR A 389 23.09 5.95 4.94
CA TYR A 389 22.42 6.91 4.07
C TYR A 389 21.03 7.34 4.53
N GLY A 390 20.36 6.59 5.38
CA GLY A 390 18.97 6.89 5.66
C GLY A 390 18.37 6.25 6.90
N LYS A 391 19.15 6.06 7.97
CA LYS A 391 18.63 5.56 9.24
C LYS A 391 17.43 6.36 9.72
N MET A 392 16.38 5.68 10.16
CA MET A 392 15.22 6.30 10.81
C MET A 392 15.64 7.09 12.03
N SER A 393 14.93 8.18 12.30
CA SER A 393 15.07 8.87 13.58
C SER A 393 14.46 8.05 14.72
N ASP A 394 15.00 8.18 15.93
CA ASP A 394 14.54 7.42 17.10
C ASP A 394 13.07 7.70 17.48
N ASN A 395 12.47 8.78 16.98
CA ASN A 395 11.06 9.11 17.18
C ASN A 395 10.16 8.66 16.01
N ASP A 396 10.68 7.92 15.01
CA ASP A 396 9.89 7.36 13.95
C ASP A 396 9.07 6.17 14.46
N ILE A 397 7.76 6.17 14.16
CA ILE A 397 6.84 5.10 14.59
C ILE A 397 7.26 3.71 14.06
N ASN A 398 7.96 3.65 12.94
CA ASN A 398 8.45 2.38 12.40
C ASN A 398 9.47 1.69 13.33
N VAL A 399 10.11 2.43 14.24
CA VAL A 399 10.96 1.85 15.31
C VAL A 399 10.17 0.92 16.22
N LEU A 400 8.86 1.13 16.36
CA LEU A 400 7.97 0.29 17.17
C LEU A 400 7.43 -0.92 16.39
N LEU A 401 7.50 -0.90 15.06
CA LEU A 401 6.86 -1.89 14.19
C LEU A 401 7.85 -2.91 13.63
N TYR A 402 9.10 -2.50 13.39
CA TYR A 402 10.17 -3.26 12.78
C TYR A 402 11.39 -3.34 13.71
#